data_f1d1823c7ac4e01bdcb7a51f8b0e1fc6
#
_entry.id   f1d1823c7ac4e01bdcb7a51f8b0e1fc6
#
_cell.length_a   1.000
_cell.length_b   1.000
_cell.length_c   1.000
_cell.angle_alpha   90.00
_cell.angle_beta   90.00
_cell.angle_gamma   90.00
#
_symmetry.space_group_name_H-M   'P 1'
#
loop_
_entity.id
_entity.type
_entity.pdbx_description
1 polymer ?
#
loop_
_entity_poly.entity_id
_entity_poly.type
_entity_poly.pdbx_seq_one_letter_code
_entity_poly.pdbx_strand_id
1 'polypeptide(L)'
;DTIRQVLNILMTNGIKIDYGQKIGKTIIFAKNHDHAEKILEIFNKEYSNLTNYAKVIDNYMTYAQSAIDEFSDPKKMPQIAISVDMLDTGIDVPEVLNLVFFKKVMSKAKFWQMIGRGTRLCPGLLDGEDKQKFYIFRLKSKPHSAKNALAIITAPI
;
A
#
# COMPACT_ATOMS: atom_id res chain seq x y z
N ASP A 1 -4.22 17.92 -6.64
CA ASP A 1 -4.51 17.20 -5.43
C ASP A 1 -3.46 16.14 -5.14
N THR A 2 -2.87 16.20 -3.96
CA THR A 2 -1.76 15.31 -3.56
C THR A 2 -2.18 13.84 -3.53
N ILE A 3 -3.35 13.54 -3.00
CA ILE A 3 -3.82 12.14 -2.92
C ILE A 3 -3.97 11.55 -4.32
N ARG A 4 -4.60 12.26 -5.23
CA ARG A 4 -4.79 11.79 -6.60
C ARG A 4 -3.47 11.56 -7.31
N GLN A 5 -2.52 12.47 -7.14
CA GLN A 5 -1.19 12.36 -7.75
C GLN A 5 -0.45 11.11 -7.22
N VAL A 6 -0.48 10.89 -5.92
CA VAL A 6 0.16 9.73 -5.30
C VAL A 6 -0.46 8.43 -5.81
N LEU A 7 -1.79 8.37 -5.86
CA LEU A 7 -2.49 7.18 -6.37
C LEU A 7 -2.15 6.90 -7.83
N ASN A 8 -2.09 7.94 -8.67
CA ASN A 8 -1.72 7.79 -10.07
C ASN A 8 -0.27 7.29 -10.23
N ILE A 9 0.64 7.77 -9.41
CA ILE A 9 2.04 7.32 -9.42
C ILE A 9 2.11 5.85 -8.98
N LEU A 10 1.38 5.47 -7.94
CA LEU A 10 1.30 4.09 -7.49
C LEU A 10 0.79 3.17 -8.59
N MET A 11 -0.34 3.52 -9.20
CA MET A 11 -0.98 2.68 -10.20
C MET A 11 -0.17 2.61 -11.50
N THR A 12 0.64 3.63 -11.80
CA THR A 12 1.51 3.66 -12.98
C THR A 12 2.83 2.93 -12.74
N ASN A 13 3.46 3.18 -11.59
CA ASN A 13 4.84 2.74 -11.32
C ASN A 13 4.96 1.59 -10.33
N GLY A 14 3.89 1.27 -9.59
CA GLY A 14 3.92 0.18 -8.62
C GLY A 14 4.19 -1.17 -9.27
N ILE A 15 4.73 -2.10 -8.48
CA ILE A 15 4.96 -3.47 -8.94
C ILE A 15 3.60 -4.13 -9.18
N LYS A 16 3.46 -4.73 -10.36
CA LYS A 16 2.22 -5.37 -10.80
C LYS A 16 2.37 -6.89 -10.82
N ILE A 17 1.24 -7.57 -10.73
CA ILE A 17 1.13 -9.02 -10.86
C ILE A 17 0.21 -9.36 -12.04
N ASP A 18 0.01 -10.64 -12.30
CA ASP A 18 -0.85 -11.13 -13.41
C ASP A 18 -0.44 -10.50 -14.75
N TYR A 19 0.86 -10.56 -15.06
CA TYR A 19 1.42 -10.02 -16.32
C TYR A 19 1.09 -8.54 -16.54
N GLY A 20 1.11 -7.76 -15.45
CA GLY A 20 0.89 -6.32 -15.48
C GLY A 20 -0.56 -5.88 -15.42
N GLN A 21 -1.50 -6.80 -15.29
CA GLN A 21 -2.93 -6.47 -15.32
C GLN A 21 -3.46 -5.95 -13.99
N LYS A 22 -2.77 -6.22 -12.88
CA LYS A 22 -3.24 -5.91 -11.55
C LYS A 22 -2.10 -5.37 -10.70
N ILE A 23 -2.37 -4.32 -9.91
CA ILE A 23 -1.38 -3.85 -8.94
C ILE A 23 -1.12 -4.97 -7.93
N GLY A 24 0.14 -5.17 -7.55
CA GLY A 24 0.48 -6.09 -6.48
C GLY A 24 -0.11 -5.62 -5.15
N LYS A 25 -0.24 -6.53 -4.19
CA LYS A 25 -0.78 -6.16 -2.87
C LYS A 25 -0.02 -4.94 -2.34
N THR A 26 -0.77 -3.94 -1.92
CA THR A 26 -0.26 -2.62 -1.54
C THR A 26 -0.83 -2.23 -0.19
N ILE A 27 0.01 -1.69 0.69
CA ILE A 27 -0.46 -1.06 1.93
C ILE A 27 -0.20 0.44 1.81
N ILE A 28 -1.25 1.24 2.02
CA ILE A 28 -1.15 2.70 2.10
C ILE A 28 -1.31 3.09 3.57
N PHE A 29 -0.29 3.76 4.12
CA PHE A 29 -0.32 4.25 5.49
C PHE A 29 -0.85 5.67 5.51
N ALA A 30 -2.10 5.83 5.95
CA ALA A 30 -2.79 7.11 6.06
C ALA A 30 -2.43 7.83 7.36
N LYS A 31 -2.66 9.13 7.40
CA LYS A 31 -2.38 9.97 8.57
C LYS A 31 -3.33 9.71 9.73
N ASN A 32 -4.62 9.48 9.40
CA ASN A 32 -5.68 9.24 10.36
C ASN A 32 -6.87 8.59 9.62
N HIS A 33 -7.94 8.29 10.35
CA HIS A 33 -9.12 7.64 9.79
C HIS A 33 -9.79 8.48 8.69
N ASP A 34 -9.97 9.77 8.94
CA ASP A 34 -10.61 10.66 7.94
C ASP A 34 -9.78 10.75 6.65
N HIS A 35 -8.47 10.80 6.78
CA HIS A 35 -7.57 10.78 5.64
C HIS A 35 -7.69 9.47 4.86
N ALA A 36 -7.76 8.34 5.57
CA ALA A 36 -7.93 7.03 4.95
C ALA A 36 -9.24 6.96 4.14
N GLU A 37 -10.34 7.45 4.71
CA GLU A 37 -11.63 7.49 4.02
C GLU A 37 -11.57 8.37 2.77
N LYS A 38 -10.87 9.50 2.87
CA LYS A 38 -10.68 10.40 1.73
C LYS A 38 -9.86 9.76 0.62
N ILE A 39 -8.82 9.03 0.97
CA ILE A 39 -8.02 8.27 0.00
C ILE A 39 -8.90 7.27 -0.73
N LEU A 40 -9.72 6.53 0.00
CA LEU A 40 -10.64 5.55 -0.59
C LEU A 40 -11.64 6.21 -1.53
N GLU A 41 -12.24 7.32 -1.12
CA GLU A 41 -13.19 8.08 -1.94
C GLU A 41 -12.55 8.51 -3.26
N ILE A 42 -11.35 9.09 -3.19
CA ILE A 42 -10.62 9.56 -4.38
C ILE A 42 -10.24 8.38 -5.26
N PHE A 43 -9.79 7.27 -4.68
CA PHE A 43 -9.47 6.07 -5.45
C PHE A 43 -10.68 5.55 -6.22
N ASN A 44 -11.80 5.41 -5.56
CA ASN A 44 -13.03 4.89 -6.17
C ASN A 44 -13.56 5.82 -7.27
N LYS A 45 -13.31 7.11 -7.16
CA LYS A 45 -13.68 8.09 -8.17
C LYS A 45 -12.76 8.06 -9.39
N GLU A 46 -11.45 8.02 -9.16
CA GLU A 46 -10.44 7.99 -10.23
C GLU A 46 -10.41 6.66 -10.98
N TYR A 47 -10.65 5.56 -10.26
CA TYR A 47 -10.58 4.19 -10.77
C TYR A 47 -11.92 3.49 -10.59
N SER A 48 -12.98 4.11 -11.07
CA SER A 48 -14.37 3.64 -10.87
C SER A 48 -14.65 2.26 -11.46
N ASN A 49 -13.84 1.82 -12.42
CA ASN A 49 -13.93 0.47 -13.00
C ASN A 49 -13.28 -0.61 -12.14
N LEU A 50 -12.51 -0.25 -11.12
CA LEU A 50 -11.84 -1.19 -10.23
C LEU A 50 -12.64 -1.37 -8.94
N THR A 51 -13.67 -2.19 -9.01
CA THR A 51 -14.61 -2.43 -7.91
C THR A 51 -13.96 -3.24 -6.78
N ASN A 52 -14.15 -2.82 -5.54
CA ASN A 52 -13.63 -3.47 -4.34
C ASN A 52 -12.09 -3.59 -4.31
N TYR A 53 -11.41 -2.78 -5.10
CA TYR A 53 -9.97 -2.83 -5.29
C TYR A 53 -9.19 -2.29 -4.09
N ALA A 54 -9.73 -1.26 -3.46
CA ALA A 54 -9.14 -0.62 -2.28
C ALA A 54 -10.12 -0.65 -1.11
N LYS A 55 -9.61 -0.82 0.10
CA LYS A 55 -10.41 -0.86 1.33
C LYS A 55 -9.66 -0.22 2.48
N VAL A 56 -10.38 0.52 3.33
CA VAL A 56 -9.82 0.98 4.60
C VAL A 56 -9.83 -0.18 5.59
N ILE A 57 -8.68 -0.42 6.21
CA ILE A 57 -8.54 -1.41 7.28
C ILE A 57 -8.00 -0.67 8.50
N ASP A 58 -8.86 -0.54 9.52
CA ASP A 58 -8.57 0.21 10.74
C ASP A 58 -8.81 -0.71 11.94
N ASN A 59 -7.97 -0.60 12.95
CA ASN A 59 -8.08 -1.36 14.20
C ASN A 59 -9.43 -1.23 14.90
N TYR A 60 -10.08 -0.10 14.71
CA TYR A 60 -11.35 0.19 15.35
C TYR A 60 -12.56 -0.38 14.62
N MET A 61 -12.35 -1.04 13.48
CA MET A 61 -13.43 -1.69 12.73
C MET A 61 -13.82 -2.99 13.40
N THR A 62 -15.13 -3.25 13.47
CA THR A 62 -15.68 -4.48 14.05
C THR A 62 -15.16 -5.74 13.36
N TYR A 63 -14.91 -5.66 12.05
CA TYR A 63 -14.47 -6.80 11.23
C TYR A 63 -13.04 -6.61 10.71
N ALA A 64 -12.18 -5.94 11.49
CA ALA A 64 -10.79 -5.67 11.06
C ALA A 64 -10.03 -6.95 10.72
N GLN A 65 -10.16 -7.99 11.54
CA GLN A 65 -9.45 -9.26 11.30
C GLN A 65 -9.95 -9.95 10.02
N SER A 66 -11.24 -9.96 9.76
CA SER A 66 -11.79 -10.52 8.52
C SER A 66 -11.28 -9.76 7.29
N ALA A 67 -11.18 -8.43 7.39
CA ALA A 67 -10.65 -7.60 6.31
C ALA A 67 -9.17 -7.89 6.05
N ILE A 68 -8.38 -8.09 7.11
CA ILE A 68 -6.97 -8.47 7.01
C ILE A 68 -6.84 -9.85 6.35
N ASP A 69 -7.67 -10.80 6.75
CA ASP A 69 -7.66 -12.16 6.19
C ASP A 69 -7.98 -12.16 4.70
N GLU A 70 -8.96 -11.37 4.27
CA GLU A 70 -9.27 -11.22 2.85
C GLU A 70 -8.13 -10.58 2.08
N PHE A 71 -7.54 -9.51 2.63
CA PHE A 71 -6.40 -8.85 2.02
C PHE A 71 -5.21 -9.79 1.90
N SER A 72 -5.02 -10.69 2.86
CA SER A 72 -3.91 -11.65 2.88
C SER A 72 -4.04 -12.74 1.83
N ASP A 73 -5.25 -12.97 1.31
CA ASP A 73 -5.48 -13.98 0.27
C ASP A 73 -5.07 -13.40 -1.09
N PRO A 74 -4.05 -13.99 -1.76
CA PRO A 74 -3.58 -13.46 -3.05
C PRO A 74 -4.62 -13.53 -4.16
N LYS A 75 -5.65 -14.34 -4.00
CA LYS A 75 -6.71 -14.53 -5.01
C LYS A 75 -7.92 -13.65 -4.76
N LYS A 76 -7.98 -12.94 -3.64
CA LYS A 76 -9.13 -12.13 -3.26
C LYS A 76 -8.82 -10.63 -3.29
N MET A 77 -9.83 -9.82 -3.55
CA MET A 77 -9.78 -8.39 -3.31
C MET A 77 -9.92 -8.13 -1.80
N PRO A 78 -9.40 -7.00 -1.28
CA PRO A 78 -8.81 -5.88 -2.03
C PRO A 78 -7.34 -6.10 -2.39
N GLN A 79 -6.87 -5.35 -3.39
CA GLN A 79 -5.45 -5.26 -3.71
C GLN A 79 -4.74 -4.20 -2.88
N ILE A 80 -5.48 -3.18 -2.45
CA ILE A 80 -4.94 -2.05 -1.69
C ILE A 80 -5.62 -1.98 -0.33
N ALA A 81 -4.82 -2.10 0.73
CA ALA A 81 -5.26 -1.85 2.10
C ALA A 81 -4.82 -0.45 2.52
N ILE A 82 -5.78 0.40 2.87
CA ILE A 82 -5.51 1.73 3.40
C ILE A 82 -5.57 1.63 4.91
N SER A 83 -4.42 1.75 5.57
CA SER A 83 -4.25 1.42 6.98
C SER A 83 -4.02 2.67 7.84
N VAL A 84 -4.57 2.65 9.05
CA VAL A 84 -4.36 3.67 10.07
C VAL A 84 -3.87 2.98 11.33
N ASP A 85 -2.64 3.30 11.75
CA ASP A 85 -2.04 2.82 13.01
C ASP A 85 -2.15 1.31 13.28
N MET A 86 -1.99 0.50 12.22
CA MET A 86 -2.12 -0.97 12.32
C MET A 86 -0.79 -1.68 12.60
N LEU A 87 0.21 -0.99 13.15
CA LEU A 87 1.53 -1.58 13.41
C LEU A 87 1.47 -2.72 14.42
N ASP A 88 0.65 -2.56 15.45
CA ASP A 88 0.59 -3.51 16.56
C ASP A 88 -0.25 -4.76 16.25
N THR A 89 -1.12 -4.68 15.27
CA THR A 89 -2.00 -5.78 14.90
C THR A 89 -1.50 -6.60 13.71
N GLY A 90 -0.39 -6.15 13.12
CA GLY A 90 0.37 -6.98 12.21
C GLY A 90 -0.34 -7.40 10.93
N ILE A 91 -0.60 -6.45 10.02
CA ILE A 91 -0.86 -6.87 8.64
C ILE A 91 0.42 -7.53 8.15
N ASP A 92 0.50 -8.85 8.24
CA ASP A 92 1.64 -9.64 7.81
C ASP A 92 1.26 -10.41 6.55
N VAL A 93 1.46 -9.77 5.41
CA VAL A 93 1.09 -10.33 4.12
C VAL A 93 2.34 -10.43 3.25
N PRO A 94 2.86 -11.66 3.05
CA PRO A 94 4.06 -11.85 2.21
C PRO A 94 3.91 -11.33 0.78
N GLU A 95 2.70 -11.30 0.26
CA GLU A 95 2.39 -10.85 -1.10
C GLU A 95 2.53 -9.34 -1.29
N VAL A 96 2.74 -8.57 -0.22
CA VAL A 96 2.87 -7.10 -0.32
C VAL A 96 4.09 -6.73 -1.15
N LEU A 97 3.87 -5.93 -2.19
CA LEU A 97 4.89 -5.48 -3.12
C LEU A 97 5.09 -3.97 -3.11
N ASN A 98 4.12 -3.21 -2.61
CA ASN A 98 4.18 -1.76 -2.59
C ASN A 98 3.75 -1.23 -1.23
N LEU A 99 4.54 -0.32 -0.67
CA LEU A 99 4.20 0.41 0.56
C LEU A 99 4.13 1.90 0.23
N VAL A 100 3.05 2.56 0.63
CA VAL A 100 2.84 3.99 0.37
C VAL A 100 2.69 4.72 1.70
N PHE A 101 3.54 5.71 1.92
CA PHE A 101 3.56 6.48 3.16
C PHE A 101 3.06 7.89 2.91
N PHE A 102 1.83 8.20 3.35
CA PHE A 102 1.34 9.56 3.43
C PHE A 102 1.76 10.23 4.73
N LYS A 103 1.96 9.42 5.76
CA LYS A 103 2.34 9.89 7.08
C LYS A 103 3.86 9.99 7.17
N LYS A 104 4.36 11.13 7.66
CA LYS A 104 5.78 11.27 7.98
C LYS A 104 6.08 10.42 9.21
N VAL A 105 7.01 9.48 9.08
CA VAL A 105 7.40 8.59 10.17
C VAL A 105 8.61 9.19 10.87
N MET A 106 8.44 9.63 12.10
CA MET A 106 9.49 10.31 12.88
C MET A 106 10.42 9.33 13.59
N SER A 107 9.95 8.14 13.93
CA SER A 107 10.74 7.12 14.62
C SER A 107 11.35 6.14 13.63
N LYS A 108 12.66 5.94 13.71
CA LYS A 108 13.36 4.93 12.90
C LYS A 108 12.81 3.54 13.18
N ALA A 109 12.53 3.21 14.45
CA ALA A 109 12.00 1.91 14.82
C ALA A 109 10.64 1.64 14.16
N LYS A 110 9.73 2.62 14.21
CA LYS A 110 8.43 2.50 13.54
C LYS A 110 8.57 2.36 12.03
N PHE A 111 9.46 3.16 11.43
CA PHE A 111 9.70 3.11 9.99
C PHE A 111 10.17 1.71 9.58
N TRP A 112 11.12 1.13 10.30
CA TRP A 112 11.61 -0.20 10.03
C TRP A 112 10.54 -1.29 10.23
N GLN A 113 9.68 -1.13 11.24
CA GLN A 113 8.54 -2.04 11.44
C GLN A 113 7.56 -1.99 10.27
N MET A 114 7.26 -0.77 9.78
CA MET A 114 6.37 -0.60 8.63
C MET A 114 6.99 -1.17 7.36
N ILE A 115 8.28 -0.91 7.11
CA ILE A 115 9.01 -1.46 5.96
C ILE A 115 9.04 -2.98 6.02
N GLY A 116 9.17 -3.56 7.21
CA GLY A 116 9.19 -5.01 7.42
C GLY A 116 7.99 -5.73 6.80
N ARG A 117 6.90 -5.02 6.57
CA ARG A 117 5.73 -5.58 5.87
C ARG A 117 6.04 -5.99 4.44
N GLY A 118 7.01 -5.31 3.79
CA GLY A 118 7.42 -5.62 2.42
C GLY A 118 8.58 -6.60 2.30
N THR A 119 9.25 -6.95 3.41
CA THR A 119 10.48 -7.75 3.37
C THR A 119 10.25 -9.26 3.32
N ARG A 120 9.01 -9.71 3.40
CA ARG A 120 8.71 -11.15 3.46
C ARG A 120 8.93 -11.81 2.10
N LEU A 121 9.53 -12.98 2.14
CA LEU A 121 9.69 -13.82 0.95
C LEU A 121 8.32 -14.32 0.48
N CYS A 122 8.16 -14.41 -0.82
CA CYS A 122 6.93 -14.97 -1.40
C CYS A 122 7.27 -15.72 -2.70
N PRO A 123 7.53 -17.02 -2.63
CA PRO A 123 7.86 -17.83 -3.81
C PRO A 123 6.71 -17.83 -4.82
N GLY A 124 7.06 -17.74 -6.10
CA GLY A 124 6.11 -17.86 -7.20
C GLY A 124 5.14 -16.71 -7.39
N LEU A 125 5.31 -15.60 -6.67
CA LEU A 125 4.35 -14.48 -6.69
C LEU A 125 4.28 -13.77 -8.05
N LEU A 126 5.42 -13.60 -8.71
CA LEU A 126 5.54 -12.80 -9.94
C LEU A 126 5.51 -13.72 -11.17
N ASP A 127 4.32 -14.18 -11.52
CA ASP A 127 4.09 -15.00 -12.72
C ASP A 127 5.00 -16.27 -12.77
N GLY A 128 5.11 -16.93 -11.62
CA GLY A 128 5.96 -18.10 -11.44
C GLY A 128 7.34 -17.78 -10.91
N GLU A 129 7.74 -16.52 -10.89
CA GLU A 129 9.00 -16.09 -10.32
C GLU A 129 8.83 -15.66 -8.86
N ASP A 130 9.88 -15.79 -8.07
CA ASP A 130 9.87 -15.41 -6.67
C ASP A 130 9.90 -13.90 -6.51
N LYS A 131 9.26 -13.41 -5.45
CA LYS A 131 9.35 -12.01 -5.05
C LYS A 131 10.80 -11.66 -4.73
N GLN A 132 11.36 -10.65 -5.41
CA GLN A 132 12.77 -10.26 -5.27
C GLN A 132 12.95 -8.88 -4.66
N LYS A 133 11.90 -8.04 -4.69
CA LYS A 133 11.97 -6.65 -4.24
C LYS A 133 10.58 -6.16 -3.89
N PHE A 134 10.52 -5.01 -3.25
CA PHE A 134 9.29 -4.25 -3.06
C PHE A 134 9.59 -2.77 -3.23
N TYR A 135 8.54 -1.97 -3.47
CA TYR A 135 8.67 -0.54 -3.64
C TYR A 135 8.14 0.21 -2.43
N ILE A 136 8.83 1.29 -2.08
CA ILE A 136 8.41 2.22 -1.04
C ILE A 136 8.16 3.56 -1.71
N PHE A 137 6.92 4.07 -1.58
CA PHE A 137 6.52 5.39 -2.04
C PHE A 137 6.38 6.27 -0.82
N ARG A 138 7.17 7.33 -0.74
CA ARG A 138 7.09 8.25 0.38
C ARG A 138 7.08 9.69 -0.08
N LEU A 139 6.40 10.56 0.66
CA LEU A 139 6.41 11.99 0.40
C LEU A 139 7.77 12.57 0.77
N LYS A 140 8.30 13.43 -0.11
CA LYS A 140 9.54 14.17 0.16
C LYS A 140 9.25 15.26 1.19
N SER A 141 10.19 15.50 2.10
CA SER A 141 10.04 16.48 3.17
C SER A 141 9.99 17.93 2.69
N LYS A 142 10.58 18.23 1.53
CA LYS A 142 10.61 19.57 0.93
C LYS A 142 10.46 19.45 -0.58
N PRO A 143 9.23 19.26 -1.09
CA PRO A 143 9.03 19.18 -2.53
C PRO A 143 9.21 20.55 -3.17
N HIS A 144 10.06 20.64 -4.19
CA HIS A 144 10.23 21.87 -4.99
C HIS A 144 9.07 22.06 -5.96
N SER A 145 8.38 20.99 -6.32
CA SER A 145 7.19 21.02 -7.17
C SER A 145 6.32 19.81 -6.86
N ALA A 146 5.05 19.86 -7.27
CA ALA A 146 4.13 18.73 -7.09
C ALA A 146 4.64 17.44 -7.75
N LYS A 147 5.35 17.55 -8.87
CA LYS A 147 5.91 16.41 -9.58
C LYS A 147 7.01 15.69 -8.80
N ASN A 148 7.68 16.40 -7.90
CA ASN A 148 8.80 15.88 -7.12
C ASN A 148 8.39 15.59 -5.66
N ALA A 149 7.09 15.58 -5.36
CA ALA A 149 6.61 15.39 -4.00
C ALA A 149 6.76 13.96 -3.50
N LEU A 150 6.88 12.99 -4.40
CA LEU A 150 6.93 11.56 -4.05
C LEU A 150 8.27 10.95 -4.47
N ALA A 151 8.91 10.25 -3.54
CA ALA A 151 10.10 9.45 -3.82
C ALA A 151 9.70 7.97 -3.90
N ILE A 152 10.23 7.26 -4.92
CA ILE A 152 10.06 5.82 -5.08
C ILE A 152 11.38 5.16 -4.75
N ILE A 153 11.37 4.27 -3.77
CA ILE A 153 12.57 3.56 -3.32
C ILE A 153 12.37 2.07 -3.62
N THR A 154 13.32 1.47 -4.33
CA THR A 154 13.36 0.02 -4.52
C THR A 154 14.10 -0.59 -3.35
N ALA A 155 13.46 -1.52 -2.65
CA ALA A 155 14.06 -2.21 -1.53
C ALA A 155 14.22 -3.70 -1.85
N PRO A 156 15.42 -4.29 -1.66
CA PRO A 156 15.61 -5.73 -1.84
C PRO A 156 15.04 -6.50 -0.66
N ILE A 157 14.77 -7.73 -0.90
CA ILE A 157 14.34 -8.66 0.16
C ILE A 157 15.54 -9.26 0.87
#